data_bd205e42f0b1e1699d05006c7b1287fb
#
_entry.id   bd205e42f0b1e1699d05006c7b1287fb
#
_cell.length_a   1.000
_cell.length_b   1.000
_cell.length_c   1.000
_cell.angle_alpha   90.00
_cell.angle_beta   90.00
_cell.angle_gamma   90.00
#
_symmetry.space_group_name_H-M   'P 1'
#
loop_
_entity.id
_entity.type
_entity.pdbx_description
1 polymer ?
#
loop_
_entity_poly.entity_id
_entity_poly.type
_entity_poly.pdbx_seq_one_letter_code
_entity_poly.pdbx_strand_id
1 'polypeptide(L)'
;MRKVSDDLWVYNTRDLMRASSCDHCTRLAIARELRIPGVAELVEKFEVPVAGLPIDYGMKFEADLEAELLESLGAEAFRKPEGSGYLAETIALMNDGVPVIYQGSLEHQIGRVKFSGRPDFLVRADYDLAFVDGKLTAIQDIERSSVGYIAWDAKLAGSPKPHYLLQVALYVDALAVLGLKAEGARHGLILGSRTLTTFEEGEIVPAMRQARSYILDAIENLEVEQFAFDSLSLHCDSADSCKVCEYPGLCAHNRLELDHLVQVAGINKSQIE
;
A
#
# COMPACT_ATOMS: atom_id res chain seq x y z
N MET A 1 -4.08 9.43 3.00
CA MET A 1 -3.10 10.36 3.63
C MET A 1 -3.84 11.16 4.70
N ARG A 2 -3.23 11.39 5.87
CA ARG A 2 -3.87 12.08 6.99
C ARG A 2 -2.87 12.99 7.71
N LYS A 3 -3.26 14.23 7.99
CA LYS A 3 -2.53 15.16 8.87
C LYS A 3 -2.93 14.87 10.32
N VAL A 4 -1.98 14.40 11.14
CA VAL A 4 -2.22 14.05 12.55
C VAL A 4 -1.99 15.26 13.45
N SER A 5 -0.96 16.05 13.14
CA SER A 5 -0.64 17.33 13.78
C SER A 5 0.04 18.24 12.75
N ASP A 6 0.41 19.46 13.16
CA ASP A 6 1.14 20.38 12.26
C ASP A 6 2.48 19.79 11.81
N ASP A 7 3.10 18.96 12.64
CA ASP A 7 4.42 18.37 12.40
C ASP A 7 4.36 16.90 11.99
N LEU A 8 3.16 16.32 11.78
CA LEU A 8 3.06 14.88 11.45
C LEU A 8 1.96 14.59 10.44
N TRP A 9 2.39 14.03 9.31
CA TRP A 9 1.56 13.41 8.31
C TRP A 9 1.71 11.89 8.32
N VAL A 10 0.62 11.16 8.10
CA VAL A 10 0.64 9.69 7.98
C VAL A 10 0.10 9.29 6.62
N TYR A 11 0.84 8.45 5.91
CA TYR A 11 0.42 7.82 4.67
C TYR A 11 0.46 6.29 4.78
N ASN A 12 -0.27 5.63 3.91
CA ASN A 12 -0.36 4.18 3.82
C ASN A 12 -0.04 3.68 2.40
N THR A 13 -0.18 2.38 2.19
CA THR A 13 0.08 1.74 0.89
C THR A 13 -0.78 2.29 -0.24
N ARG A 14 -2.07 2.59 0.03
CA ARG A 14 -2.97 3.19 -0.97
C ARG A 14 -2.50 4.58 -1.40
N ASP A 15 -2.01 5.38 -0.46
CA ASP A 15 -1.48 6.71 -0.76
C ASP A 15 -0.24 6.64 -1.64
N LEU A 16 0.66 5.66 -1.39
CA LEU A 16 1.82 5.44 -2.24
C LEU A 16 1.43 4.98 -3.65
N MET A 17 0.49 4.05 -3.77
CA MET A 17 -0.03 3.61 -5.08
C MET A 17 -0.63 4.79 -5.86
N ARG A 18 -1.31 5.68 -5.17
CA ARG A 18 -1.88 6.91 -5.72
C ARG A 18 -0.78 7.83 -6.24
N ALA A 19 0.25 8.08 -5.43
CA ALA A 19 1.39 8.93 -5.78
C ALA A 19 2.20 8.36 -6.97
N SER A 20 2.32 7.04 -7.07
CA SER A 20 3.01 6.38 -8.19
C SER A 20 2.28 6.48 -9.52
N SER A 21 0.99 6.77 -9.51
CA SER A 21 0.13 6.70 -10.70
C SER A 21 -0.46 8.03 -11.13
N CYS A 22 -0.62 8.99 -10.20
CA CYS A 22 -1.26 10.26 -10.53
C CYS A 22 -0.92 11.35 -9.48
N ASP A 23 -0.11 12.32 -9.86
CA ASP A 23 0.25 13.47 -9.03
C ASP A 23 -0.99 14.29 -8.63
N HIS A 24 -1.88 14.56 -9.58
CA HIS A 24 -3.13 15.28 -9.34
C HIS A 24 -3.99 14.62 -8.24
N CYS A 25 -4.13 13.30 -8.28
CA CYS A 25 -4.86 12.55 -7.25
C CYS A 25 -4.22 12.72 -5.86
N THR A 26 -2.89 12.73 -5.78
CA THR A 26 -2.14 12.96 -4.54
C THR A 26 -2.38 14.38 -4.02
N ARG A 27 -2.32 15.38 -4.89
CA ARG A 27 -2.59 16.79 -4.54
C ARG A 27 -4.03 16.99 -4.05
N LEU A 28 -5.02 16.40 -4.70
CA LEU A 28 -6.42 16.42 -4.25
C LEU A 28 -6.59 15.79 -2.87
N ALA A 29 -5.92 14.67 -2.61
CA ALA A 29 -5.96 14.03 -1.29
C ALA A 29 -5.35 14.92 -0.19
N ILE A 30 -4.26 15.62 -0.49
CA ILE A 30 -3.65 16.59 0.43
C ILE A 30 -4.59 17.79 0.65
N ALA A 31 -5.13 18.36 -0.42
CA ALA A 31 -6.03 19.52 -0.36
C ALA A 31 -7.31 19.21 0.44
N ARG A 32 -7.86 18.00 0.27
CA ARG A 32 -9.01 17.53 1.07
C ARG A 32 -8.67 17.44 2.55
N GLU A 33 -7.51 16.89 2.89
CA GLU A 33 -7.05 16.77 4.27
C GLU A 33 -6.78 18.13 4.91
N LEU A 34 -6.26 19.08 4.15
CA LEU A 34 -6.07 20.48 4.55
C LEU A 34 -7.38 21.29 4.61
N ARG A 35 -8.48 20.71 4.18
CA ARG A 35 -9.79 21.39 4.09
C ARG A 35 -9.74 22.69 3.25
N ILE A 36 -9.02 22.63 2.13
CA ILE A 36 -8.96 23.76 1.20
C ILE A 36 -10.39 24.10 0.76
N PRO A 37 -10.82 25.37 0.90
CA PRO A 37 -12.18 25.79 0.57
C PRO A 37 -12.58 25.40 -0.84
N GLY A 38 -13.78 24.83 -1.00
CA GLY A 38 -14.36 24.38 -2.27
C GLY A 38 -13.92 22.98 -2.71
N VAL A 39 -12.84 22.40 -2.17
CA VAL A 39 -12.38 21.06 -2.59
C VAL A 39 -13.32 19.97 -2.09
N ALA A 40 -13.78 20.04 -0.85
CA ALA A 40 -14.66 19.03 -0.26
C ALA A 40 -16.00 18.97 -1.02
N GLU A 41 -16.61 20.13 -1.24
CA GLU A 41 -17.89 20.27 -1.95
C GLU A 41 -17.78 19.79 -3.41
N LEU A 42 -16.64 20.07 -4.06
CA LEU A 42 -16.40 19.65 -5.42
C LEU A 42 -16.21 18.13 -5.51
N VAL A 43 -15.48 17.52 -4.57
CA VAL A 43 -15.29 16.07 -4.51
C VAL A 43 -16.62 15.38 -4.26
N GLU A 44 -17.41 15.82 -3.28
CA GLU A 44 -18.73 15.26 -2.96
C GLU A 44 -19.71 15.35 -4.16
N LYS A 45 -19.70 16.48 -4.87
CA LYS A 45 -20.57 16.68 -6.04
C LYS A 45 -20.35 15.66 -7.15
N PHE A 46 -19.12 15.15 -7.29
CA PHE A 46 -18.72 14.21 -8.34
C PHE A 46 -18.31 12.83 -7.81
N GLU A 47 -18.72 12.49 -6.58
CA GLU A 47 -18.42 11.19 -5.98
C GLU A 47 -19.09 10.07 -6.78
N VAL A 48 -18.30 9.04 -7.09
CA VAL A 48 -18.78 7.82 -7.75
C VAL A 48 -18.82 6.69 -6.73
N PRO A 49 -19.95 6.00 -6.54
CA PRO A 49 -20.03 4.87 -5.62
C PRO A 49 -19.02 3.79 -5.98
N VAL A 50 -18.20 3.38 -5.02
CA VAL A 50 -17.26 2.27 -5.18
C VAL A 50 -18.01 0.94 -5.05
N ALA A 51 -17.88 0.04 -6.03
CA ALA A 51 -18.49 -1.27 -5.97
C ALA A 51 -17.88 -2.13 -4.84
N GLY A 52 -18.71 -2.65 -3.90
CA GLY A 52 -18.27 -3.39 -2.72
C GLY A 52 -17.84 -4.85 -2.97
N LEU A 53 -18.35 -5.51 -4.00
CA LEU A 53 -18.14 -6.95 -4.26
C LEU A 53 -16.66 -7.42 -4.29
N PRO A 54 -15.70 -6.72 -4.92
CA PRO A 54 -14.32 -7.18 -4.92
C PRO A 54 -13.65 -7.16 -3.54
N ILE A 55 -14.12 -6.30 -2.63
CA ILE A 55 -13.58 -6.16 -1.27
C ILE A 55 -13.95 -7.39 -0.43
N ASP A 56 -15.20 -7.84 -0.50
CA ASP A 56 -15.69 -8.99 0.27
C ASP A 56 -14.96 -10.29 -0.10
N TYR A 57 -14.70 -10.51 -1.39
CA TYR A 57 -13.93 -11.66 -1.86
C TYR A 57 -12.46 -11.60 -1.43
N GLY A 58 -11.84 -10.40 -1.41
CA GLY A 58 -10.49 -10.20 -0.91
C GLY A 58 -10.38 -10.53 0.57
N MET A 59 -11.28 -10.00 1.39
CA MET A 59 -11.34 -10.28 2.83
C MET A 59 -11.56 -11.76 3.13
N LYS A 60 -12.41 -12.43 2.35
CA LYS A 60 -12.62 -13.88 2.50
C LYS A 60 -11.34 -14.66 2.17
N PHE A 61 -10.65 -14.31 1.09
CA PHE A 61 -9.40 -14.97 0.72
C PHE A 61 -8.33 -14.83 1.81
N GLU A 62 -8.16 -13.64 2.38
CA GLU A 62 -7.25 -13.40 3.51
C GLU A 62 -7.65 -14.22 4.75
N ALA A 63 -8.94 -14.29 5.09
CA ALA A 63 -9.44 -15.08 6.21
C ALA A 63 -9.23 -16.60 6.01
N ASP A 64 -9.37 -17.10 4.79
CA ASP A 64 -9.09 -18.50 4.46
C ASP A 64 -7.60 -18.82 4.68
N LEU A 65 -6.68 -17.94 4.24
CA LEU A 65 -5.23 -18.09 4.45
C LEU A 65 -4.85 -18.01 5.94
N GLU A 66 -5.46 -17.09 6.71
CA GLU A 66 -5.29 -16.99 8.16
C GLU A 66 -5.64 -18.30 8.85
N ALA A 67 -6.81 -18.86 8.52
CA ALA A 67 -7.29 -20.12 9.11
C ALA A 67 -6.37 -21.31 8.76
N GLU A 68 -5.89 -21.39 7.52
CA GLU A 68 -4.98 -22.45 7.06
C GLU A 68 -3.64 -22.41 7.81
N LEU A 69 -3.04 -21.23 7.97
CA LEU A 69 -1.78 -21.07 8.72
C LEU A 69 -1.96 -21.34 10.21
N LEU A 70 -3.08 -20.90 10.79
CA LEU A 70 -3.39 -21.18 12.20
C LEU A 70 -3.60 -22.70 12.42
N GLU A 71 -4.29 -23.39 11.51
CA GLU A 71 -4.46 -24.86 11.55
C GLU A 71 -3.11 -25.59 11.46
N SER A 72 -2.21 -25.11 10.60
CA SER A 72 -0.89 -25.71 10.35
C SER A 72 0.09 -25.51 11.50
N LEU A 73 0.15 -24.31 12.07
CA LEU A 73 1.18 -23.90 13.03
C LEU A 73 0.72 -23.96 14.50
N GLY A 74 -0.58 -23.82 14.74
CA GLY A 74 -1.14 -23.63 16.08
C GLY A 74 -0.93 -22.22 16.64
N ALA A 75 -1.67 -21.91 17.72
CA ALA A 75 -1.73 -20.57 18.31
C ALA A 75 -0.42 -20.05 18.94
N GLU A 76 0.53 -20.92 19.23
CA GLU A 76 1.85 -20.52 19.78
C GLU A 76 2.76 -19.99 18.69
N ALA A 77 2.71 -20.54 17.48
CA ALA A 77 3.57 -20.20 16.36
C ALA A 77 2.91 -19.22 15.36
N PHE A 78 1.59 -19.04 15.43
CA PHE A 78 0.82 -18.09 14.65
C PHE A 78 0.12 -17.09 15.57
N ARG A 79 0.55 -15.84 15.55
CA ARG A 79 0.03 -14.81 16.46
C ARG A 79 -0.47 -13.58 15.70
N LYS A 80 -1.38 -12.86 16.33
CA LYS A 80 -1.91 -11.58 15.88
C LYS A 80 -1.74 -10.55 16.99
N PRO A 81 -1.26 -9.32 16.70
CA PRO A 81 -1.23 -8.26 17.70
C PRO A 81 -2.65 -7.94 18.19
N GLU A 82 -2.80 -7.73 19.50
CA GLU A 82 -4.07 -7.43 20.17
C GLU A 82 -4.00 -6.04 20.82
N GLY A 83 -5.13 -5.33 20.96
CA GLY A 83 -5.17 -4.08 21.68
C GLY A 83 -4.89 -2.82 20.87
N SER A 84 -4.56 -1.71 21.55
CA SER A 84 -4.37 -0.38 20.95
C SER A 84 -2.92 -0.08 20.51
N GLY A 85 -1.95 -0.88 20.97
CA GLY A 85 -0.51 -0.68 20.74
C GLY A 85 0.08 -1.56 19.64
N TYR A 86 -0.61 -1.74 18.53
CA TYR A 86 -0.24 -2.69 17.46
C TYR A 86 1.24 -2.70 17.05
N LEU A 87 1.90 -1.54 16.92
CA LEU A 87 3.32 -1.50 16.53
C LEU A 87 4.21 -2.08 17.62
N ALA A 88 4.02 -1.64 18.88
CA ALA A 88 4.83 -2.11 20.00
C ALA A 88 4.67 -3.62 20.22
N GLU A 89 3.44 -4.11 20.10
CA GLU A 89 3.14 -5.53 20.22
C GLU A 89 3.69 -6.33 19.04
N THR A 90 3.61 -5.82 17.81
CA THR A 90 4.24 -6.45 16.64
C THR A 90 5.75 -6.60 16.85
N ILE A 91 6.41 -5.54 17.34
CA ILE A 91 7.86 -5.57 17.65
C ILE A 91 8.14 -6.58 18.76
N ALA A 92 7.32 -6.65 19.81
CA ALA A 92 7.47 -7.64 20.87
C ALA A 92 7.35 -9.07 20.32
N LEU A 93 6.32 -9.38 19.54
CA LEU A 93 6.15 -10.69 18.91
C LEU A 93 7.34 -11.06 17.99
N MET A 94 7.89 -10.08 17.25
CA MET A 94 9.07 -10.31 16.44
C MET A 94 10.33 -10.59 17.29
N ASN A 95 10.52 -9.86 18.39
CA ASN A 95 11.64 -10.08 19.32
C ASN A 95 11.52 -11.41 20.07
N ASP A 96 10.30 -11.85 20.37
CA ASP A 96 10.02 -13.17 20.95
C ASP A 96 10.19 -14.31 19.94
N GLY A 97 10.46 -13.98 18.67
CA GLY A 97 10.73 -14.94 17.61
C GLY A 97 9.50 -15.72 17.16
N VAL A 98 8.31 -15.13 17.21
CA VAL A 98 7.08 -15.78 16.74
C VAL A 98 7.22 -16.14 15.26
N PRO A 99 7.00 -17.40 14.84
CA PRO A 99 7.20 -17.84 13.46
C PRO A 99 6.39 -17.07 12.42
N VAL A 100 5.10 -16.85 12.65
CA VAL A 100 4.22 -16.09 11.75
C VAL A 100 3.38 -15.11 12.54
N ILE A 101 3.43 -13.83 12.12
CA ILE A 101 2.60 -12.76 12.70
C ILE A 101 1.61 -12.28 11.63
N TYR A 102 0.32 -12.40 11.93
CA TYR A 102 -0.75 -11.96 11.05
C TYR A 102 -1.10 -10.49 11.30
N GLN A 103 -1.17 -9.69 10.23
CA GLN A 103 -1.51 -8.26 10.26
C GLN A 103 -0.71 -7.45 11.29
N GLY A 104 0.58 -7.75 11.43
CA GLY A 104 1.49 -6.96 12.24
C GLY A 104 1.64 -5.54 11.70
N SER A 105 1.69 -4.54 12.59
CA SER A 105 1.84 -3.14 12.20
C SER A 105 3.31 -2.79 11.97
N LEU A 106 3.59 -2.08 10.89
CA LEU A 106 4.91 -1.54 10.56
C LEU A 106 4.82 -0.04 10.32
N GLU A 107 5.82 0.69 10.78
CA GLU A 107 5.93 2.13 10.60
C GLU A 107 7.34 2.54 10.20
N HIS A 108 7.45 3.61 9.42
CA HIS A 108 8.71 4.26 9.07
C HIS A 108 8.47 5.76 8.93
N GLN A 109 9.22 6.57 9.69
CA GLN A 109 9.11 8.04 9.67
C GLN A 109 10.32 8.68 9.02
N ILE A 110 10.07 9.61 8.10
CA ILE A 110 11.08 10.47 7.45
C ILE A 110 10.62 11.92 7.65
N GLY A 111 11.40 12.69 8.41
CA GLY A 111 11.01 14.06 8.78
C GLY A 111 9.63 14.06 9.46
N ARG A 112 8.70 14.86 8.92
CA ARG A 112 7.32 14.94 9.41
C ARG A 112 6.33 13.99 8.72
N VAL A 113 6.83 13.06 7.92
CA VAL A 113 5.98 12.13 7.16
C VAL A 113 6.23 10.71 7.62
N LYS A 114 5.18 10.03 8.07
CA LYS A 114 5.24 8.67 8.59
C LYS A 114 4.43 7.72 7.70
N PHE A 115 5.06 6.64 7.26
CA PHE A 115 4.38 5.47 6.74
C PHE A 115 3.77 4.68 7.90
N SER A 116 2.56 4.17 7.73
CA SER A 116 1.95 3.17 8.61
C SER A 116 1.17 2.17 7.76
N GLY A 117 1.45 0.88 7.96
CA GLY A 117 0.82 -0.19 7.21
C GLY A 117 0.87 -1.53 7.92
N ARG A 118 0.14 -2.50 7.39
CA ARG A 118 0.04 -3.87 7.92
C ARG A 118 0.19 -4.86 6.79
N PRO A 119 1.33 -5.57 6.70
CA PRO A 119 1.43 -6.75 5.86
C PRO A 119 0.46 -7.83 6.35
N ASP A 120 -0.06 -8.64 5.46
CA ASP A 120 -0.94 -9.73 5.87
C ASP A 120 -0.18 -10.74 6.73
N PHE A 121 1.07 -11.06 6.34
CA PHE A 121 1.91 -11.95 7.14
C PHE A 121 3.33 -11.43 7.24
N LEU A 122 3.88 -11.48 8.45
CA LEU A 122 5.31 -11.38 8.74
C LEU A 122 5.79 -12.78 9.10
N VAL A 123 6.67 -13.33 8.27
CA VAL A 123 7.17 -14.70 8.42
C VAL A 123 8.64 -14.66 8.83
N ARG A 124 9.03 -15.35 9.90
CA ARG A 124 10.40 -15.40 10.37
C ARG A 124 11.31 -16.06 9.34
N ALA A 125 12.55 -15.61 9.25
CA ALA A 125 13.48 -15.92 8.16
C ALA A 125 13.78 -17.41 7.94
N ASP A 126 13.63 -18.23 8.97
CA ASP A 126 13.79 -19.69 8.91
C ASP A 126 12.52 -20.46 8.51
N TYR A 127 11.46 -19.76 8.10
CA TYR A 127 10.23 -20.39 7.61
C TYR A 127 9.97 -20.03 6.15
N ASP A 128 9.55 -21.04 5.37
CA ASP A 128 9.02 -20.87 4.01
C ASP A 128 7.51 -21.06 3.99
N LEU A 129 6.80 -20.17 3.31
CA LEU A 129 5.41 -20.43 2.94
C LEU A 129 5.36 -21.42 1.78
N ALA A 130 4.44 -22.37 1.84
CA ALA A 130 4.18 -23.32 0.76
C ALA A 130 2.70 -23.70 0.72
N PHE A 131 2.21 -24.09 -0.46
CA PHE A 131 0.93 -24.74 -0.59
C PHE A 131 1.12 -26.27 -0.58
N VAL A 132 0.58 -26.94 0.43
CA VAL A 132 0.58 -28.40 0.56
C VAL A 132 -0.87 -28.88 0.54
N ASP A 133 -1.19 -29.78 -0.37
CA ASP A 133 -2.57 -30.25 -0.60
C ASP A 133 -3.59 -29.11 -0.79
N GLY A 134 -3.15 -28.02 -1.42
CA GLY A 134 -3.96 -26.85 -1.69
C GLY A 134 -4.16 -25.91 -0.49
N LYS A 135 -3.60 -26.17 0.69
CA LYS A 135 -3.62 -25.31 1.89
C LYS A 135 -2.28 -24.59 2.07
N LEU A 136 -2.34 -23.33 2.48
CA LEU A 136 -1.15 -22.57 2.85
C LEU A 136 -0.59 -23.08 4.18
N THR A 137 0.70 -23.35 4.22
CA THR A 137 1.44 -23.73 5.42
C THR A 137 2.78 -23.00 5.50
N ALA A 138 3.39 -23.00 6.68
CA ALA A 138 4.76 -22.52 6.87
C ALA A 138 5.64 -23.68 7.34
N ILE A 139 6.75 -23.89 6.62
CA ILE A 139 7.67 -25.00 6.82
C ILE A 139 8.98 -24.43 7.35
N GLN A 140 9.43 -24.93 8.52
CA GLN A 140 10.70 -24.49 9.10
C GLN A 140 11.88 -25.16 8.41
N ASP A 141 12.87 -24.34 8.05
CA ASP A 141 14.20 -24.75 7.63
C ASP A 141 15.18 -24.48 8.77
N ILE A 142 15.51 -25.51 9.54
CA ILE A 142 16.36 -25.43 10.73
C ILE A 142 17.85 -25.07 10.43
N GLU A 143 18.24 -25.13 9.16
CA GLU A 143 19.61 -24.76 8.74
C GLU A 143 19.73 -23.25 8.47
N ARG A 144 18.60 -22.56 8.31
CA ARG A 144 18.59 -21.10 8.09
C ARG A 144 18.61 -20.32 9.40
N SER A 145 19.09 -19.08 9.28
CA SER A 145 19.01 -18.10 10.37
C SER A 145 17.57 -17.77 10.69
N SER A 146 17.20 -17.76 11.97
CA SER A 146 15.91 -17.28 12.47
C SER A 146 15.88 -15.76 12.68
N VAL A 147 16.93 -15.03 12.28
CA VAL A 147 17.03 -13.58 12.49
C VAL A 147 16.30 -12.82 11.39
N GLY A 148 15.34 -12.01 11.79
CA GLY A 148 14.58 -11.13 10.91
C GLY A 148 13.32 -11.76 10.33
N TYR A 149 12.56 -10.91 9.62
CA TYR A 149 11.24 -11.24 9.08
C TYR A 149 11.12 -10.91 7.60
N ILE A 150 10.27 -11.66 6.94
CA ILE A 150 9.91 -11.55 5.53
C ILE A 150 8.46 -11.05 5.45
N ALA A 151 8.20 -9.99 4.69
CA ALA A 151 6.85 -9.50 4.50
C ALA A 151 6.16 -10.24 3.34
N TRP A 152 4.93 -10.68 3.58
CA TRP A 152 4.03 -11.28 2.61
C TRP A 152 2.69 -10.58 2.59
N ASP A 153 2.13 -10.41 1.41
CA ASP A 153 0.86 -9.73 1.20
C ASP A 153 -0.05 -10.56 0.29
N ALA A 154 -1.30 -10.77 0.69
CA ALA A 154 -2.27 -11.58 -0.02
C ALA A 154 -3.03 -10.75 -1.06
N LYS A 155 -3.18 -11.26 -2.26
CA LYS A 155 -3.92 -10.60 -3.34
C LYS A 155 -4.82 -11.60 -4.08
N LEU A 156 -6.10 -11.31 -4.14
CA LEU A 156 -7.07 -12.14 -4.86
C LEU A 156 -6.77 -12.24 -6.37
N ALA A 157 -5.95 -11.36 -6.91
CA ALA A 157 -5.51 -11.39 -8.31
C ALA A 157 -4.73 -12.68 -8.63
N GLY A 158 -4.87 -13.18 -9.85
CA GLY A 158 -4.15 -14.39 -10.30
C GLY A 158 -2.70 -14.13 -10.76
N SER A 159 -2.26 -12.86 -10.80
CA SER A 159 -0.89 -12.48 -11.18
C SER A 159 -0.43 -11.23 -10.44
N PRO A 160 0.90 -11.05 -10.24
CA PRO A 160 1.45 -9.85 -9.64
C PRO A 160 1.13 -8.61 -10.48
N LYS A 161 0.91 -7.48 -9.80
CA LYS A 161 0.75 -6.16 -10.44
C LYS A 161 1.76 -5.18 -9.85
N PRO A 162 2.27 -4.21 -10.63
CA PRO A 162 3.30 -3.26 -10.15
C PRO A 162 2.96 -2.58 -8.82
N HIS A 163 1.70 -2.17 -8.64
CA HIS A 163 1.28 -1.50 -7.41
C HIS A 163 1.24 -2.42 -6.17
N TYR A 164 1.11 -3.77 -6.33
CA TYR A 164 1.27 -4.70 -5.22
C TYR A 164 2.72 -4.75 -4.74
N LEU A 165 3.67 -4.63 -5.68
CA LEU A 165 5.11 -4.64 -5.38
C LEU A 165 5.52 -3.39 -4.59
N LEU A 166 4.92 -2.23 -4.88
CA LEU A 166 5.13 -1.02 -4.10
C LEU A 166 4.68 -1.19 -2.64
N GLN A 167 3.58 -1.90 -2.41
CA GLN A 167 3.09 -2.21 -1.08
C GLN A 167 4.08 -3.10 -0.31
N VAL A 168 4.51 -4.20 -0.90
CA VAL A 168 5.52 -5.09 -0.30
C VAL A 168 6.81 -4.33 -0.02
N ALA A 169 7.27 -3.49 -0.95
CA ALA A 169 8.49 -2.69 -0.79
C ALA A 169 8.43 -1.71 0.39
N LEU A 170 7.26 -1.12 0.70
CA LEU A 170 7.07 -0.31 1.91
C LEU A 170 7.27 -1.12 3.19
N TYR A 171 6.78 -2.35 3.22
CA TYR A 171 6.96 -3.23 4.37
C TYR A 171 8.42 -3.64 4.55
N VAL A 172 9.12 -3.95 3.43
CA VAL A 172 10.55 -4.25 3.43
C VAL A 172 11.37 -3.08 4.01
N ASP A 173 11.09 -1.87 3.55
CA ASP A 173 11.77 -0.65 4.00
C ASP A 173 11.51 -0.37 5.50
N ALA A 174 10.26 -0.57 5.96
CA ALA A 174 9.92 -0.43 7.37
C ALA A 174 10.59 -1.49 8.26
N LEU A 175 10.65 -2.75 7.83
CA LEU A 175 11.38 -3.81 8.52
C LEU A 175 12.88 -3.50 8.60
N ALA A 176 13.47 -2.95 7.53
CA ALA A 176 14.88 -2.56 7.51
C ALA A 176 15.19 -1.45 8.53
N VAL A 177 14.31 -0.43 8.62
CA VAL A 177 14.45 0.66 9.60
C VAL A 177 14.33 0.16 11.04
N LEU A 178 13.46 -0.82 11.28
CA LEU A 178 13.33 -1.45 12.60
C LEU A 178 14.50 -2.39 12.95
N GLY A 179 15.39 -2.70 12.01
CA GLY A 179 16.45 -3.68 12.19
C GLY A 179 15.95 -5.12 12.28
N LEU A 180 14.75 -5.38 11.78
CA LEU A 180 14.04 -6.67 11.86
C LEU A 180 13.83 -7.33 10.49
N LYS A 181 14.45 -6.80 9.43
CA LYS A 181 14.42 -7.40 8.10
C LYS A 181 15.36 -8.61 8.00
N ALA A 182 14.88 -9.70 7.43
CA ALA A 182 15.72 -10.86 7.10
C ALA A 182 16.71 -10.51 5.98
N GLU A 183 18.01 -10.73 6.21
CA GLU A 183 19.06 -10.45 5.23
C GLU A 183 19.03 -11.45 4.06
N GLY A 184 19.12 -10.93 2.83
CA GLY A 184 19.14 -11.73 1.60
C GLY A 184 17.83 -12.46 1.30
N ALA A 185 16.79 -12.23 2.09
CA ALA A 185 15.49 -12.88 1.90
C ALA A 185 14.70 -12.26 0.74
N ARG A 186 13.83 -13.05 0.15
CA ARG A 186 12.86 -12.63 -0.86
C ARG A 186 11.51 -12.37 -0.19
N HIS A 187 10.93 -11.24 -0.45
CA HIS A 187 9.59 -10.86 0.05
C HIS A 187 8.53 -11.21 -0.99
N GLY A 188 7.26 -11.38 -0.60
CA GLY A 188 6.35 -11.99 -1.55
C GLY A 188 4.88 -11.61 -1.52
N LEU A 189 4.21 -12.15 -2.54
CA LEU A 189 2.77 -12.11 -2.72
C LEU A 189 2.19 -13.53 -2.67
N ILE A 190 1.06 -13.66 -1.99
CA ILE A 190 0.21 -14.85 -2.02
C ILE A 190 -0.96 -14.53 -2.95
N LEU A 191 -1.02 -15.19 -4.11
CA LEU A 191 -2.00 -14.87 -5.14
C LEU A 191 -3.27 -15.72 -5.03
N GLY A 192 -4.40 -15.21 -5.51
CA GLY A 192 -5.68 -15.90 -5.55
C GLY A 192 -5.67 -17.20 -6.37
N SER A 193 -4.70 -17.35 -7.28
CA SER A 193 -4.37 -18.60 -7.97
C SER A 193 -3.73 -19.67 -7.06
N ARG A 194 -3.57 -19.40 -5.77
CA ARG A 194 -2.83 -20.22 -4.81
C ARG A 194 -1.38 -20.47 -5.22
N THR A 195 -0.73 -19.42 -5.70
CA THR A 195 0.69 -19.41 -6.05
C THR A 195 1.42 -18.35 -5.24
N LEU A 196 2.67 -18.63 -4.91
CA LEU A 196 3.57 -17.70 -4.24
C LEU A 196 4.50 -17.07 -5.28
N THR A 197 4.67 -15.76 -5.21
CA THR A 197 5.61 -15.05 -6.06
C THR A 197 6.51 -14.19 -5.18
N THR A 198 7.83 -14.32 -5.34
CA THR A 198 8.81 -13.63 -4.49
C THR A 198 9.66 -12.66 -5.30
N PHE A 199 10.15 -11.62 -4.63
CA PHE A 199 10.93 -10.52 -5.21
C PHE A 199 12.12 -10.20 -4.31
N GLU A 200 13.24 -9.85 -4.91
CA GLU A 200 14.39 -9.29 -4.21
C GLU A 200 14.17 -7.81 -3.89
N GLU A 201 14.79 -7.34 -2.82
CA GLU A 201 14.71 -5.92 -2.41
C GLU A 201 15.10 -4.98 -3.56
N GLY A 202 16.19 -5.32 -4.29
CA GLY A 202 16.67 -4.53 -5.42
C GLY A 202 15.70 -4.39 -6.58
N GLU A 203 14.74 -5.31 -6.71
CA GLU A 203 13.73 -5.29 -7.77
C GLU A 203 12.57 -4.33 -7.46
N ILE A 204 12.23 -4.15 -6.16
CA ILE A 204 10.98 -3.47 -5.76
C ILE A 204 11.19 -2.15 -5.01
N VAL A 205 12.24 -2.03 -4.17
CA VAL A 205 12.46 -0.86 -3.31
C VAL A 205 12.79 0.42 -4.09
N PRO A 206 13.55 0.41 -5.20
CA PRO A 206 13.84 1.65 -5.95
C PRO A 206 12.58 2.36 -6.45
N ALA A 207 11.63 1.62 -7.04
CA ALA A 207 10.37 2.20 -7.52
C ALA A 207 9.50 2.75 -6.38
N MET A 208 9.49 2.06 -5.24
CA MET A 208 8.80 2.53 -4.03
C MET A 208 9.42 3.83 -3.51
N ARG A 209 10.75 3.93 -3.44
CA ARG A 209 11.45 5.16 -2.99
C ARG A 209 11.14 6.33 -3.90
N GLN A 210 11.09 6.12 -5.21
CA GLN A 210 10.69 7.14 -6.17
C GLN A 210 9.24 7.59 -5.93
N ALA A 211 8.29 6.67 -5.79
CA ALA A 211 6.90 7.02 -5.50
C ALA A 211 6.75 7.75 -4.14
N ARG A 212 7.53 7.35 -3.14
CA ARG A 212 7.55 8.02 -1.83
C ARG A 212 8.10 9.43 -1.90
N SER A 213 9.12 9.70 -2.72
CA SER A 213 9.68 11.04 -2.84
C SER A 213 8.62 12.07 -3.27
N TYR A 214 7.68 11.70 -4.14
CA TYR A 214 6.57 12.58 -4.52
C TYR A 214 5.67 12.96 -3.32
N ILE A 215 5.44 12.02 -2.40
CA ILE A 215 4.67 12.32 -1.17
C ILE A 215 5.47 13.24 -0.25
N LEU A 216 6.76 12.93 -0.05
CA LEU A 216 7.64 13.73 0.80
C LEU A 216 7.75 15.16 0.27
N ASP A 217 8.06 15.33 -1.00
CA ASP A 217 8.20 16.62 -1.67
C ASP A 217 6.89 17.42 -1.62
N ALA A 218 5.75 16.76 -1.87
CA ALA A 218 4.45 17.41 -1.82
C ALA A 218 4.07 17.92 -0.43
N ILE A 219 4.52 17.25 0.63
CA ILE A 219 4.24 17.63 2.01
C ILE A 219 5.29 18.64 2.53
N GLU A 220 6.58 18.48 2.20
CA GLU A 220 7.64 19.37 2.67
C GLU A 220 7.56 20.74 2.02
N ASN A 221 7.22 20.78 0.72
CA ASN A 221 7.07 22.03 -0.05
C ASN A 221 5.63 22.55 -0.02
N LEU A 222 4.85 22.14 0.99
CA LEU A 222 3.44 22.48 1.12
C LEU A 222 3.32 23.94 1.57
N GLU A 223 3.24 24.85 0.61
CA GLU A 223 2.78 26.19 0.85
C GLU A 223 1.26 26.22 0.65
N VAL A 224 0.52 26.26 1.76
CA VAL A 224 -0.96 26.21 1.76
C VAL A 224 -1.55 27.30 0.86
N GLU A 225 -0.89 28.43 0.74
CA GLU A 225 -1.27 29.54 -0.13
C GLU A 225 -1.15 29.23 -1.65
N GLN A 226 -0.32 28.24 -2.02
CA GLN A 226 -0.17 27.79 -3.40
C GLN A 226 -1.18 26.69 -3.82
N PHE A 227 -1.88 26.10 -2.87
CA PHE A 227 -3.03 25.23 -3.15
C PHE A 227 -4.27 26.06 -3.49
N ALA A 228 -4.15 27.02 -4.40
CA ALA A 228 -5.31 27.70 -4.92
C ALA A 228 -6.22 26.70 -5.64
N PHE A 229 -7.52 26.78 -5.40
CA PHE A 229 -8.53 25.91 -6.00
C PHE A 229 -8.36 25.81 -7.53
N ASP A 230 -8.07 26.91 -8.20
CA ASP A 230 -7.85 26.98 -9.65
C ASP A 230 -6.67 26.10 -10.12
N SER A 231 -5.61 25.94 -9.31
CA SER A 231 -4.48 25.09 -9.66
C SER A 231 -4.77 23.59 -9.50
N LEU A 232 -5.78 23.22 -8.70
CA LEU A 232 -6.22 21.83 -8.51
C LEU A 232 -7.17 21.36 -9.60
N SER A 233 -7.81 22.30 -10.32
CA SER A 233 -8.74 21.99 -11.42
C SER A 233 -8.03 21.61 -12.72
N LEU A 234 -6.72 21.88 -12.84
CA LEU A 234 -6.14 22.15 -14.14
C LEU A 234 -5.51 21.01 -14.91
N HIS A 235 -5.15 19.88 -14.42
CA HIS A 235 -4.58 18.83 -15.29
C HIS A 235 -4.66 17.44 -14.69
N CYS A 236 -5.59 16.65 -15.16
CA CYS A 236 -5.52 15.20 -15.01
C CYS A 236 -5.61 14.53 -16.36
N ASP A 237 -4.50 14.09 -16.89
CA ASP A 237 -4.47 13.15 -18.00
C ASP A 237 -5.19 11.87 -17.63
N SER A 238 -5.94 11.32 -18.59
CA SER A 238 -6.58 10.02 -18.38
C SER A 238 -5.51 8.93 -18.31
N ALA A 239 -5.58 8.12 -17.26
CA ALA A 239 -4.70 6.97 -17.06
C ALA A 239 -5.53 5.74 -16.64
N ASP A 240 -4.97 4.55 -16.77
CA ASP A 240 -5.62 3.32 -16.28
C ASP A 240 -5.91 3.35 -14.79
N SER A 241 -5.11 4.08 -14.01
CA SER A 241 -5.32 4.33 -12.59
C SER A 241 -6.61 5.10 -12.27
N CYS A 242 -7.17 5.85 -13.24
CA CYS A 242 -8.45 6.55 -13.06
C CYS A 242 -9.61 5.59 -12.80
N LYS A 243 -9.53 4.33 -13.23
CA LYS A 243 -10.56 3.29 -13.03
C LYS A 243 -10.74 2.91 -11.56
N VAL A 244 -9.72 3.12 -10.74
CA VAL A 244 -9.70 2.80 -9.30
C VAL A 244 -9.44 4.04 -8.43
N CYS A 245 -9.46 5.22 -9.04
CA CYS A 245 -9.28 6.51 -8.37
C CYS A 245 -10.53 6.90 -7.57
N GLU A 246 -10.37 7.72 -6.56
CA GLU A 246 -11.48 8.29 -5.76
C GLU A 246 -12.10 9.53 -6.42
N TYR A 247 -11.44 10.12 -7.42
CA TYR A 247 -11.83 11.40 -8.05
C TYR A 247 -12.13 11.33 -9.56
N PRO A 248 -12.63 10.19 -10.11
CA PRO A 248 -12.79 10.06 -11.56
C PRO A 248 -13.85 11.00 -12.11
N GLY A 249 -14.92 11.24 -11.35
CA GLY A 249 -16.01 12.12 -11.74
C GLY A 249 -15.59 13.58 -11.82
N LEU A 250 -14.81 14.04 -10.82
CA LEU A 250 -14.23 15.39 -10.83
C LEU A 250 -13.32 15.62 -12.02
N CYS A 251 -12.38 14.68 -12.25
CA CYS A 251 -11.46 14.80 -13.39
C CYS A 251 -12.19 14.74 -14.74
N ALA A 252 -13.26 13.93 -14.87
CA ALA A 252 -14.09 13.88 -16.07
C ALA A 252 -14.80 15.22 -16.31
N HIS A 253 -15.37 15.82 -15.27
CA HIS A 253 -16.00 17.13 -15.34
C HIS A 253 -15.01 18.20 -15.78
N ASN A 254 -13.84 18.29 -15.13
CA ASN A 254 -12.81 19.28 -15.48
C ASN A 254 -12.34 19.14 -16.94
N ARG A 255 -12.19 17.92 -17.45
CA ARG A 255 -11.83 17.69 -18.86
C ARG A 255 -12.91 18.21 -19.81
N LEU A 256 -14.18 18.08 -19.46
CA LEU A 256 -15.29 18.62 -20.25
C LEU A 256 -15.29 20.15 -20.24
N GLU A 257 -15.17 20.77 -19.09
CA GLU A 257 -15.15 22.22 -18.95
C GLU A 257 -13.98 22.89 -19.69
N LEU A 258 -12.81 22.21 -19.71
CA LEU A 258 -11.58 22.70 -20.36
C LEU A 258 -11.49 22.30 -21.85
N ASP A 259 -12.49 21.62 -22.41
CA ASP A 259 -12.42 21.07 -23.77
C ASP A 259 -11.10 20.31 -24.04
N HIS A 260 -10.70 19.47 -23.06
CA HIS A 260 -9.42 18.81 -23.04
C HIS A 260 -9.25 17.81 -24.19
N LEU A 261 -8.09 17.83 -24.86
CA LEU A 261 -7.81 17.00 -26.03
C LEU A 261 -8.04 15.48 -25.83
N VAL A 262 -7.93 14.98 -24.60
CA VAL A 262 -8.20 13.56 -24.28
C VAL A 262 -9.62 13.10 -24.67
N GLN A 263 -10.56 14.03 -24.90
CA GLN A 263 -11.91 13.75 -25.34
C GLN A 263 -12.00 13.41 -26.84
N VAL A 264 -10.95 13.68 -27.60
CA VAL A 264 -10.90 13.35 -29.03
C VAL A 264 -10.72 11.85 -29.21
N ALA A 265 -11.68 11.21 -29.86
CA ALA A 265 -11.66 9.77 -30.09
C ALA A 265 -10.39 9.34 -30.85
N GLY A 266 -9.67 8.37 -30.31
CA GLY A 266 -8.46 7.83 -30.92
C GLY A 266 -7.19 8.64 -30.69
N ILE A 267 -7.25 9.75 -29.95
CA ILE A 267 -6.04 10.50 -29.56
C ILE A 267 -5.18 9.67 -28.59
N ASN A 268 -3.89 9.70 -28.75
CA ASN A 268 -2.95 9.09 -27.82
C ASN A 268 -2.19 10.16 -27.01
N LYS A 269 -1.52 9.73 -25.94
CA LYS A 269 -0.85 10.65 -25.00
C LYS A 269 0.20 11.53 -25.70
N SER A 270 0.98 10.98 -26.62
CA SER A 270 2.00 11.74 -27.36
C SER A 270 1.47 12.78 -28.35
N GLN A 271 0.15 12.80 -28.60
CA GLN A 271 -0.53 13.81 -29.43
C GLN A 271 -1.15 14.92 -28.57
N ILE A 272 -1.23 14.71 -27.27
CA ILE A 272 -1.73 15.71 -26.29
C ILE A 272 -0.58 16.60 -25.79
N GLU A 273 0.63 16.03 -25.68
CA GLU A 273 1.88 16.74 -25.33
C GLU A 273 2.35 17.60 -26.53
#